data_30f068539a0b6db385965d54dd7cc2ef
#
_entry.id   30f068539a0b6db385965d54dd7cc2ef
#
_cell.length_a   1.000
_cell.length_b   1.000
_cell.length_c   1.000
_cell.angle_alpha   90.00
_cell.angle_beta   90.00
_cell.angle_gamma   90.00
#
_symmetry.space_group_name_H-M   'P 1'
#
loop_
_entity.id
_entity.type
_entity.pdbx_description
1 polymer ?
#
loop_
_entity_poly.entity_id
_entity_poly.type
_entity_poly.pdbx_seq_one_letter_code
_entity_poly.pdbx_strand_id
1 'polypeptide(L)'
;MKVLYVASEALPFMASGGLGDVAGSLPVALRKRLIGCRVVMPLYDGIKQEFKNQMKFITSISVPVSWRRQYCGIFEAKANGVIYYFLDNQYYFKRDGIYGHYDDAERFAFFARAVLEIIPAIDWKPDIIHCNDWQSALTPLYYSCYYANKMGYENIKTVFTIHNIQSVSYTHLT
;
A
#
# COMPACT_ATOMS: atom_id res chain seq x y z
N MET A 1 -2.04 10.25 -17.11
CA MET A 1 -1.94 10.35 -15.63
C MET A 1 -1.93 8.95 -15.03
N LYS A 2 -1.01 8.71 -14.11
CA LYS A 2 -0.78 7.41 -13.43
C LYS A 2 -0.96 7.59 -11.92
N VAL A 3 -1.82 6.79 -11.30
CA VAL A 3 -2.14 6.85 -9.87
C VAL A 3 -1.71 5.55 -9.20
N LEU A 4 -0.84 5.62 -8.20
CA LEU A 4 -0.57 4.54 -7.28
C LEU A 4 -1.52 4.68 -6.08
N TYR A 5 -2.52 3.83 -6.02
CA TYR A 5 -3.53 3.80 -4.96
C TYR A 5 -3.02 2.96 -3.79
N VAL A 6 -2.80 3.60 -2.66
CA VAL A 6 -2.23 2.98 -1.45
C VAL A 6 -3.34 2.71 -0.45
N ALA A 7 -3.56 1.45 -0.13
CA ALA A 7 -4.56 1.04 0.85
C ALA A 7 -4.08 -0.16 1.65
N SER A 8 -4.48 -0.24 2.91
CA SER A 8 -4.18 -1.39 3.76
C SER A 8 -5.02 -2.62 3.44
N GLU A 9 -6.13 -2.45 2.75
CA GLU A 9 -7.05 -3.51 2.33
C GLU A 9 -7.68 -3.15 0.99
N ALA A 10 -8.02 -4.16 0.19
CA ALA A 10 -8.73 -3.99 -1.08
C ALA A 10 -9.41 -5.28 -1.54
N LEU A 11 -10.67 -5.19 -1.93
CA LEU A 11 -11.35 -6.29 -2.62
C LEU A 11 -10.77 -6.48 -4.04
N PRO A 12 -10.71 -7.73 -4.55
CA PRO A 12 -11.29 -8.96 -3.99
C PRO A 12 -10.35 -9.71 -3.02
N PHE A 13 -9.17 -9.19 -2.69
CA PHE A 13 -8.12 -9.92 -2.00
C PHE A 13 -8.35 -10.02 -0.48
N MET A 14 -8.54 -8.90 0.17
CA MET A 14 -8.77 -8.84 1.62
C MET A 14 -9.46 -7.53 1.99
N ALA A 15 -10.50 -7.61 2.84
CA ALA A 15 -11.19 -6.44 3.39
C ALA A 15 -11.74 -6.75 4.77
N SER A 16 -11.74 -5.76 5.64
CA SER A 16 -12.38 -5.79 6.97
C SER A 16 -13.47 -4.72 7.10
N GLY A 17 -13.52 -3.75 6.19
CA GLY A 17 -14.46 -2.64 6.24
C GLY A 17 -14.62 -1.92 4.91
N GLY A 18 -15.25 -0.74 4.94
CA GLY A 18 -15.59 0.03 3.75
C GLY A 18 -14.41 0.52 2.92
N LEU A 19 -13.21 0.62 3.52
CA LEU A 19 -12.01 0.95 2.77
C LEU A 19 -11.73 -0.10 1.67
N GLY A 20 -11.91 -1.39 1.99
CA GLY A 20 -11.70 -2.47 1.03
C GLY A 20 -12.64 -2.38 -0.17
N ASP A 21 -13.90 -1.97 0.02
CA ASP A 21 -14.87 -1.74 -1.06
C ASP A 21 -14.44 -0.57 -1.97
N VAL A 22 -14.04 0.55 -1.38
CA VAL A 22 -13.57 1.71 -2.15
C VAL A 22 -12.28 1.38 -2.90
N ALA A 23 -11.32 0.71 -2.24
CA ALA A 23 -10.04 0.32 -2.85
C ALA A 23 -10.21 -0.75 -3.94
N GLY A 24 -11.29 -1.53 -3.90
CA GLY A 24 -11.65 -2.47 -4.97
C GLY A 24 -12.38 -1.82 -6.15
N SER A 25 -13.12 -0.73 -5.93
CA SER A 25 -14.00 -0.11 -6.94
C SER A 25 -13.42 1.14 -7.61
N LEU A 26 -12.86 2.07 -6.84
CA LEU A 26 -12.34 3.34 -7.37
C LEU A 26 -11.22 3.16 -8.41
N PRO A 27 -10.22 2.28 -8.21
CA PRO A 27 -9.19 2.03 -9.22
C PRO A 27 -9.77 1.53 -10.56
N VAL A 28 -10.81 0.69 -10.50
CA VAL A 28 -11.54 0.21 -11.69
C VAL A 28 -12.25 1.37 -12.39
N ALA A 29 -12.91 2.24 -11.64
CA ALA A 29 -13.59 3.42 -12.19
C ALA A 29 -12.62 4.41 -12.84
N LEU A 30 -11.44 4.63 -12.22
CA LEU A 30 -10.38 5.47 -12.78
C LEU A 30 -9.86 4.92 -14.11
N ARG A 31 -9.65 3.60 -14.18
CA ARG A 31 -9.21 2.96 -15.43
C ARG A 31 -10.24 3.08 -16.56
N LYS A 32 -11.54 2.99 -16.26
CA LYS A 32 -12.60 3.23 -17.26
C LYS A 32 -12.54 4.65 -17.82
N ARG A 33 -11.97 5.60 -17.09
CA ARG A 33 -11.72 6.98 -17.52
C ARG A 33 -10.33 7.20 -18.13
N LEU A 34 -9.66 6.12 -18.55
CA LEU A 34 -8.33 6.15 -19.16
C LEU A 34 -7.22 6.69 -18.24
N ILE A 35 -7.44 6.65 -16.93
CA ILE A 35 -6.43 6.96 -15.93
C ILE A 35 -5.71 5.66 -15.57
N GLY A 36 -4.39 5.62 -15.74
CA GLY A 36 -3.58 4.48 -15.30
C GLY A 36 -3.63 4.38 -13.78
N CYS A 37 -4.27 3.35 -13.23
CA CYS A 37 -4.34 3.13 -11.79
C CYS A 37 -3.83 1.74 -11.44
N ARG A 38 -2.93 1.66 -10.46
CA ARG A 38 -2.44 0.43 -9.82
C ARG A 38 -2.63 0.56 -8.32
N VAL A 39 -2.87 -0.56 -7.66
CA VAL A 39 -3.08 -0.61 -6.19
C VAL A 39 -1.85 -1.21 -5.54
N VAL A 40 -1.52 -0.74 -4.34
CA VAL A 40 -0.51 -1.38 -3.47
C VAL A 40 -1.11 -1.63 -2.10
N MET A 41 -0.92 -2.85 -1.59
CA MET A 41 -1.40 -3.29 -0.29
C MET A 41 -0.42 -4.30 0.34
N PRO A 42 -0.50 -4.54 1.66
CA PRO A 42 0.27 -5.61 2.29
C PRO A 42 -0.15 -7.01 1.80
N LEU A 43 0.80 -7.95 1.78
CA LEU A 43 0.51 -9.37 1.54
C LEU A 43 0.14 -10.06 2.86
N TYR A 44 -1.15 -10.06 3.20
CA TYR A 44 -1.63 -10.71 4.42
C TYR A 44 -1.74 -12.23 4.30
N ASP A 45 -1.58 -12.91 5.41
CA ASP A 45 -1.77 -14.37 5.47
C ASP A 45 -3.21 -14.78 5.18
N GLY A 46 -4.19 -13.98 5.58
CA GLY A 46 -5.61 -14.21 5.33
C GLY A 46 -6.08 -14.08 3.87
N ILE A 47 -5.23 -13.65 2.94
CA ILE A 47 -5.56 -13.66 1.51
C ILE A 47 -5.73 -15.10 1.05
N LYS A 48 -6.85 -15.42 0.38
CA LYS A 48 -7.18 -16.76 -0.07
C LYS A 48 -6.08 -17.33 -0.97
N GLN A 49 -5.81 -18.63 -0.82
CA GLN A 49 -4.74 -19.31 -1.56
C GLN A 49 -4.95 -19.26 -3.08
N GLU A 50 -6.19 -19.25 -3.54
CA GLU A 50 -6.50 -19.10 -4.97
C GLU A 50 -5.95 -17.80 -5.58
N PHE A 51 -5.96 -16.70 -4.82
CA PHE A 51 -5.35 -15.44 -5.23
C PHE A 51 -3.83 -15.48 -5.13
N LYS A 52 -3.29 -16.05 -4.03
CA LYS A 52 -1.84 -16.19 -3.85
C LYS A 52 -1.20 -16.99 -4.98
N ASN A 53 -1.88 -18.04 -5.46
CA ASN A 53 -1.39 -18.88 -6.57
C ASN A 53 -1.31 -18.12 -7.91
N GLN A 54 -2.02 -17.00 -8.05
CA GLN A 54 -1.99 -16.16 -9.24
C GLN A 54 -0.97 -15.01 -9.15
N MET A 55 -0.37 -14.82 -7.97
CA MET A 55 0.60 -13.77 -7.74
C MET A 55 1.94 -14.13 -8.36
N LYS A 56 2.48 -13.19 -9.14
CA LYS A 56 3.83 -13.28 -9.69
C LYS A 56 4.80 -12.54 -8.80
N PHE A 57 5.84 -13.23 -8.33
CA PHE A 57 6.96 -12.56 -7.67
C PHE A 57 7.72 -11.69 -8.66
N ILE A 58 7.94 -10.44 -8.33
CA ILE A 58 8.68 -9.47 -9.15
C ILE A 58 10.13 -9.40 -8.68
N THR A 59 10.34 -9.00 -7.44
CA THR A 59 11.65 -8.86 -6.81
C THR A 59 11.52 -8.69 -5.30
N SER A 60 12.64 -8.55 -4.61
CA SER A 60 12.67 -8.13 -3.22
C SER A 60 13.58 -6.92 -3.04
N ILE A 61 13.23 -6.11 -2.07
CA ILE A 61 13.96 -4.90 -1.70
C ILE A 61 14.21 -4.87 -0.19
N SER A 62 15.05 -3.96 0.24
CA SER A 62 15.35 -3.72 1.64
C SER A 62 14.82 -2.35 2.05
N VAL A 63 13.83 -2.32 2.94
CA VAL A 63 13.13 -1.11 3.39
C VAL A 63 13.71 -0.62 4.72
N PRO A 64 14.11 0.65 4.83
CA PRO A 64 14.61 1.20 6.10
C PRO A 64 13.44 1.42 7.08
N VAL A 65 13.60 0.91 8.31
CA VAL A 65 12.67 1.09 9.42
C VAL A 65 13.49 1.52 10.64
N SER A 66 13.48 2.81 10.95
CA SER A 66 14.36 3.40 11.97
C SER A 66 15.84 3.05 11.68
N TRP A 67 16.54 2.43 12.63
CA TRP A 67 17.96 2.04 12.51
C TRP A 67 18.20 0.73 11.75
N ARG A 68 17.18 -0.02 11.41
CA ARG A 68 17.26 -1.35 10.78
C ARG A 68 16.71 -1.34 9.36
N ARG A 69 17.00 -2.39 8.64
CA ARG A 69 16.44 -2.64 7.31
C ARG A 69 15.65 -3.93 7.35
N GLN A 70 14.48 -3.90 6.72
CA GLN A 70 13.55 -5.02 6.68
C GLN A 70 13.37 -5.51 5.23
N TYR A 71 13.28 -6.81 5.08
CA TYR A 71 12.92 -7.43 3.81
C TYR A 71 11.53 -6.98 3.35
N CYS A 72 11.36 -6.77 2.05
CA CYS A 72 10.08 -6.58 1.41
C CYS A 72 10.05 -7.29 0.06
N GLY A 73 9.32 -8.38 -0.02
CA GLY A 73 8.99 -9.03 -1.30
C GLY A 73 7.91 -8.24 -2.03
N ILE A 74 8.02 -8.15 -3.36
CA ILE A 74 7.04 -7.49 -4.21
C ILE A 74 6.40 -8.54 -5.10
N PHE A 75 5.10 -8.73 -4.95
CA PHE A 75 4.29 -9.59 -5.79
C PHE A 75 3.29 -8.78 -6.60
N GLU A 76 2.89 -9.27 -7.75
CA GLU A 76 1.91 -8.65 -8.63
C GLU A 76 0.79 -9.65 -8.96
N ALA A 77 -0.45 -9.19 -8.93
CA ALA A 77 -1.59 -9.88 -9.53
C ALA A 77 -2.52 -8.90 -10.21
N LYS A 78 -3.44 -9.42 -11.03
CA LYS A 78 -4.42 -8.61 -11.76
C LYS A 78 -5.82 -9.04 -11.39
N ALA A 79 -6.66 -8.07 -11.00
CA ALA A 79 -8.07 -8.29 -10.76
C ALA A 79 -8.90 -7.13 -11.37
N ASN A 80 -10.03 -7.45 -12.02
CA ASN A 80 -10.93 -6.46 -12.61
C ASN A 80 -10.23 -5.45 -13.55
N GLY A 81 -9.19 -5.90 -14.26
CA GLY A 81 -8.39 -5.05 -15.14
C GLY A 81 -7.35 -4.16 -14.44
N VAL A 82 -7.29 -4.13 -13.11
CA VAL A 82 -6.33 -3.36 -12.31
C VAL A 82 -5.17 -4.26 -11.90
N ILE A 83 -3.96 -3.71 -11.89
CA ILE A 83 -2.77 -4.36 -11.35
C ILE A 83 -2.67 -4.01 -9.86
N TYR A 84 -2.43 -5.03 -9.05
CA TYR A 84 -2.19 -4.94 -7.61
C TYR A 84 -0.77 -5.38 -7.28
N TYR A 85 -0.08 -4.59 -6.49
CA TYR A 85 1.19 -4.93 -5.87
C TYR A 85 0.96 -5.34 -4.42
N PHE A 86 1.56 -6.45 -4.02
CA PHE A 86 1.50 -6.96 -2.65
C PHE A 86 2.89 -6.89 -2.03
N LEU A 87 2.97 -6.26 -0.88
CA LEU A 87 4.22 -6.08 -0.15
C LEU A 87 4.33 -7.14 0.94
N ASP A 88 5.25 -8.09 0.73
CA ASP A 88 5.47 -9.20 1.63
C ASP A 88 6.53 -8.87 2.68
N ASN A 89 6.12 -8.99 3.92
CA ASN A 89 6.99 -9.14 5.07
C ASN A 89 6.28 -10.04 6.08
N GLN A 90 6.76 -11.28 6.21
CA GLN A 90 6.08 -12.26 7.07
C GLN A 90 6.03 -11.85 8.53
N TYR A 91 7.05 -11.17 9.04
CA TYR A 91 7.06 -10.68 10.42
C TYR A 91 5.90 -9.72 10.69
N TYR A 92 5.58 -8.83 9.75
CA TYR A 92 4.51 -7.85 9.90
C TYR A 92 3.14 -8.34 9.46
N PHE A 93 3.04 -9.16 8.42
CA PHE A 93 1.76 -9.42 7.74
C PHE A 93 1.32 -10.88 7.73
N LYS A 94 2.16 -11.84 8.16
CA LYS A 94 1.75 -13.23 8.37
C LYS A 94 1.13 -13.39 9.74
N ARG A 95 -0.05 -12.81 9.92
CA ARG A 95 -0.79 -12.77 11.18
C ARG A 95 -2.28 -12.93 10.96
N ASP A 96 -3.00 -13.28 12.00
CA ASP A 96 -4.46 -13.34 11.98
C ASP A 96 -5.03 -11.91 11.96
N GLY A 97 -5.94 -11.66 11.00
CA GLY A 97 -6.55 -10.34 10.80
C GLY A 97 -5.62 -9.29 10.18
N ILE A 98 -6.22 -8.13 9.90
CA ILE A 98 -5.52 -6.99 9.29
C ILE A 98 -4.98 -6.05 10.36
N TYR A 99 -5.77 -5.78 11.40
CA TYR A 99 -5.56 -4.77 12.44
C TYR A 99 -5.64 -5.36 13.85
N GLY A 100 -5.31 -4.54 14.84
CA GLY A 100 -5.46 -4.86 16.24
C GLY A 100 -4.23 -5.52 16.88
N HIS A 101 -3.08 -5.43 16.25
CA HIS A 101 -1.81 -5.91 16.80
C HIS A 101 -1.11 -4.80 17.57
N TYR A 102 -0.41 -5.17 18.64
CA TYR A 102 0.30 -4.23 19.52
C TYR A 102 1.33 -3.35 18.80
N ASP A 103 1.84 -3.83 17.66
CA ASP A 103 2.85 -3.17 16.84
C ASP A 103 2.28 -2.59 15.52
N ASP A 104 0.98 -2.34 15.44
CA ASP A 104 0.35 -1.80 14.22
C ASP A 104 1.00 -0.51 13.73
N ALA A 105 1.48 0.34 14.64
CA ALA A 105 2.20 1.55 14.28
C ALA A 105 3.48 1.24 13.47
N GLU A 106 4.27 0.26 13.88
CA GLU A 106 5.48 -0.16 13.17
C GLU A 106 5.14 -0.88 11.85
N ARG A 107 4.15 -1.76 11.88
CA ARG A 107 3.68 -2.50 10.69
C ARG A 107 3.32 -1.55 9.55
N PHE A 108 2.52 -0.53 9.86
CA PHE A 108 2.07 0.42 8.86
C PHE A 108 3.08 1.53 8.57
N ALA A 109 4.01 1.85 9.50
CA ALA A 109 5.18 2.65 9.19
C ALA A 109 6.11 1.94 8.18
N PHE A 110 6.33 0.63 8.34
CA PHE A 110 7.02 -0.19 7.34
C PHE A 110 6.29 -0.14 6.00
N PHE A 111 4.98 -0.40 5.99
CA PHE A 111 4.17 -0.38 4.75
C PHE A 111 4.27 0.96 4.04
N ALA A 112 4.04 2.05 4.77
CA ALA A 112 4.10 3.40 4.22
C ALA A 112 5.46 3.75 3.60
N ARG A 113 6.55 3.26 4.19
CA ARG A 113 7.91 3.42 3.65
C ARG A 113 8.13 2.52 2.43
N ALA A 114 7.71 1.27 2.51
CA ALA A 114 7.85 0.29 1.43
C ALA A 114 7.15 0.76 0.15
N VAL A 115 5.99 1.41 0.24
CA VAL A 115 5.29 2.02 -0.91
C VAL A 115 6.19 2.94 -1.73
N LEU A 116 7.06 3.69 -1.08
CA LEU A 116 8.00 4.58 -1.78
C LEU A 116 9.20 3.80 -2.33
N GLU A 117 9.73 2.86 -1.57
CA GLU A 117 10.90 2.07 -1.96
C GLU A 117 10.62 1.12 -3.15
N ILE A 118 9.35 0.74 -3.42
CA ILE A 118 9.03 -0.12 -4.57
C ILE A 118 9.05 0.65 -5.90
N ILE A 119 8.89 1.97 -5.92
CA ILE A 119 8.72 2.75 -7.16
C ILE A 119 9.82 2.48 -8.18
N PRO A 120 11.11 2.47 -7.83
CA PRO A 120 12.17 2.14 -8.78
C PRO A 120 12.19 0.65 -9.20
N ALA A 121 11.54 -0.22 -8.42
CA ALA A 121 11.58 -1.67 -8.65
C ALA A 121 10.44 -2.20 -9.53
N ILE A 122 9.39 -1.41 -9.74
CA ILE A 122 8.15 -1.83 -10.45
C ILE A 122 8.06 -1.24 -11.85
N ASP A 123 9.04 -0.87 -12.55
CA ASP A 123 9.02 -0.33 -13.93
C ASP A 123 7.73 0.48 -14.29
N TRP A 124 7.24 1.26 -13.32
CA TRP A 124 6.04 2.08 -13.50
C TRP A 124 6.05 3.26 -12.50
N LYS A 125 6.47 4.42 -12.96
CA LYS A 125 6.49 5.64 -12.15
C LYS A 125 5.09 6.25 -12.08
N PRO A 126 4.51 6.46 -10.88
CA PRO A 126 3.26 7.18 -10.72
C PRO A 126 3.46 8.70 -10.87
N ASP A 127 2.41 9.40 -11.32
CA ASP A 127 2.30 10.85 -11.23
C ASP A 127 1.72 11.27 -9.88
N ILE A 128 0.86 10.40 -9.31
CA ILE A 128 0.17 10.61 -8.03
C ILE A 128 0.28 9.38 -7.16
N ILE A 129 0.61 9.56 -5.88
CA ILE A 129 0.46 8.57 -4.82
C ILE A 129 -0.77 8.95 -4.01
N HIS A 130 -1.83 8.14 -4.10
CA HIS A 130 -3.10 8.38 -3.41
C HIS A 130 -3.19 7.47 -2.18
N CYS A 131 -2.95 8.05 -1.02
CA CYS A 131 -2.93 7.37 0.27
C CYS A 131 -4.31 7.40 0.92
N ASN A 132 -4.69 6.31 1.59
CA ASN A 132 -6.02 6.14 2.17
C ASN A 132 -5.90 5.68 3.62
N ASP A 133 -6.53 6.42 4.51
CA ASP A 133 -6.60 6.24 5.95
C ASP A 133 -5.23 6.21 6.67
N TRP A 134 -5.26 6.08 7.98
CA TRP A 134 -4.10 6.21 8.86
C TRP A 134 -2.96 5.24 8.54
N GLN A 135 -3.27 4.05 8.00
CA GLN A 135 -2.29 3.02 7.68
C GLN A 135 -1.31 3.47 6.58
N SER A 136 -1.71 4.42 5.75
CA SER A 136 -0.87 4.99 4.69
C SER A 136 -0.44 6.43 4.96
N ALA A 137 -0.85 7.02 6.09
CA ALA A 137 -0.66 8.44 6.39
C ALA A 137 0.82 8.88 6.43
N LEU A 138 1.73 7.98 6.81
CA LEU A 138 3.17 8.29 6.81
C LEU A 138 3.79 8.34 5.40
N THR A 139 3.12 7.81 4.37
CA THR A 139 3.66 7.82 3.00
C THR A 139 3.89 9.23 2.47
N PRO A 140 2.92 10.19 2.51
CA PRO A 140 3.16 11.56 2.08
C PRO A 140 4.22 12.27 2.92
N LEU A 141 4.28 12.00 4.23
CA LEU A 141 5.31 12.57 5.10
C LEU A 141 6.71 12.05 4.72
N TYR A 142 6.87 10.74 4.57
CA TYR A 142 8.13 10.16 4.13
C TYR A 142 8.54 10.66 2.74
N TYR A 143 7.57 10.78 1.81
CA TYR A 143 7.85 11.34 0.50
C TYR A 143 8.44 12.74 0.61
N SER A 144 7.79 13.64 1.34
CA SER A 144 8.26 15.02 1.51
C SER A 144 9.63 15.09 2.17
N CYS A 145 9.86 14.30 3.23
CA CYS A 145 11.09 14.38 4.00
C CYS A 145 12.30 13.70 3.32
N TYR A 146 12.07 12.60 2.55
CA TYR A 146 13.18 11.73 2.16
C TYR A 146 13.26 11.42 0.66
N TYR A 147 12.20 11.70 -0.13
CA TYR A 147 12.14 11.25 -1.53
C TYR A 147 11.91 12.36 -2.54
N ALA A 148 11.24 13.45 -2.18
CA ALA A 148 10.81 14.48 -3.13
C ALA A 148 11.94 15.03 -4.02
N ASN A 149 13.16 15.09 -3.48
CA ASN A 149 14.34 15.58 -4.18
C ASN A 149 15.26 14.45 -4.72
N LYS A 150 14.82 13.19 -4.65
CA LYS A 150 15.59 12.07 -5.20
C LYS A 150 15.29 11.87 -6.67
N MET A 151 16.31 11.51 -7.44
CA MET A 151 16.17 11.12 -8.83
C MET A 151 15.15 9.97 -8.97
N GLY A 152 14.20 10.13 -9.89
CA GLY A 152 13.13 9.17 -10.12
C GLY A 152 11.83 9.46 -9.34
N TYR A 153 11.85 10.38 -8.37
CA TYR A 153 10.66 10.75 -7.59
C TYR A 153 10.13 12.15 -7.91
N GLU A 154 10.82 12.89 -8.76
CA GLU A 154 10.49 14.27 -9.09
C GLU A 154 9.07 14.36 -9.67
N ASN A 155 8.37 15.40 -9.30
CA ASN A 155 7.03 15.74 -9.77
C ASN A 155 5.91 14.78 -9.34
N ILE A 156 6.16 13.77 -8.51
CA ILE A 156 5.11 12.97 -7.92
C ILE A 156 4.29 13.86 -6.97
N LYS A 157 2.97 13.79 -7.06
CA LYS A 157 2.06 14.45 -6.13
C LYS A 157 1.50 13.43 -5.14
N THR A 158 1.18 13.88 -3.94
CA THR A 158 0.53 13.05 -2.93
C THR A 158 -0.89 13.54 -2.68
N VAL A 159 -1.82 12.59 -2.58
CA VAL A 159 -3.21 12.83 -2.16
C VAL A 159 -3.47 11.95 -0.95
N PHE A 160 -4.15 12.48 0.05
CA PHE A 160 -4.52 11.74 1.25
C PHE A 160 -6.04 11.83 1.46
N THR A 161 -6.70 10.68 1.58
CA THR A 161 -8.13 10.58 1.85
C THR A 161 -8.37 9.89 3.19
N ILE A 162 -9.23 10.47 4.01
CA ILE A 162 -9.68 9.91 5.28
C ILE A 162 -11.11 9.40 5.08
N HIS A 163 -11.31 8.08 5.16
CA HIS A 163 -12.61 7.44 5.04
C HIS A 163 -13.29 7.27 6.41
N ASN A 164 -12.49 7.10 7.47
CA ASN A 164 -13.00 6.92 8.82
C ASN A 164 -12.24 7.76 9.85
N ILE A 165 -12.83 8.87 10.22
CA ILE A 165 -12.24 9.82 11.18
C ILE A 165 -12.18 9.24 12.61
N GLN A 166 -13.10 8.35 12.98
CA GLN A 166 -13.14 7.76 14.33
C GLN A 166 -11.97 6.83 14.59
N SER A 167 -11.49 6.11 13.57
CA SER A 167 -10.30 5.27 13.69
C SER A 167 -9.02 6.07 13.95
N VAL A 168 -9.00 7.34 13.62
CA VAL A 168 -7.86 8.25 13.88
C VAL A 168 -7.88 8.76 15.33
N SER A 169 -9.06 8.88 15.94
CA SER A 169 -9.21 9.44 17.28
C SER A 169 -8.98 8.43 18.42
N TYR A 170 -9.15 7.14 18.18
CA TYR A 170 -8.97 6.12 19.22
C TYR A 170 -7.50 5.82 19.54
N THR A 171 -6.55 6.21 18.73
CA THR A 171 -5.11 6.03 19.00
C THR A 171 -4.52 7.04 19.99
N HIS A 172 -5.30 8.00 20.48
CA HIS A 172 -4.81 9.06 21.40
C HIS A 172 -5.37 9.00 22.83
N LEU A 173 -6.13 7.97 23.21
CA LEU A 173 -6.80 7.90 24.52
C LEU A 173 -6.49 6.66 25.36
N THR A 174 -5.37 5.98 25.12
CA THR A 174 -4.86 4.94 26.05
C THR A 174 -3.39 5.13 26.34
#